data_c34afa3fe8ecdc8c19ff90b0479416d4
#
_entry.id   c34afa3fe8ecdc8c19ff90b0479416d4
#
_cell.length_a   1.000
_cell.length_b   1.000
_cell.length_c   1.000
_cell.angle_alpha   90.00
_cell.angle_beta   90.00
_cell.angle_gamma   90.00
#
_symmetry.space_group_name_H-M   'P 1'
#
loop_
_entity.id
_entity.type
_entity.pdbx_description
1 polymer ?
#
loop_
_entity_poly.entity_id
_entity_poly.type
_entity_poly.pdbx_seq_one_letter_code
_entity_poly.pdbx_strand_id
1 'polypeptide(L)'
;SERSKCGIFTDLMIDIGDEQSIENDLSTYSSHLYNMKNMMRQACPTSLILIDELGTGTEPQIGSAIAESILNQFYRKGAWAVITTHYQNLKHFADHHPEVANGAMLYDRHEMRALFQLAIGRPGSSFAIEIARKIGLPENVIAEASEIVGSDYIQSDKYLQDIVRDKRY
;
A
#
# COMPACT_ATOMS: atom_id res chain seq x y z
N SER A 1 -2.16 12.81 20.00
CA SER A 1 -1.06 13.52 20.67
C SER A 1 -1.48 14.94 20.96
N GLU A 2 -0.90 15.58 21.96
CA GLU A 2 -1.22 16.96 22.38
C GLU A 2 -0.93 18.04 21.31
N ARG A 3 -0.28 17.66 20.20
CA ARG A 3 0.12 18.57 19.12
C ARG A 3 -0.41 18.14 17.75
N SER A 4 -1.48 17.36 17.71
CA SER A 4 -2.10 16.97 16.45
C SER A 4 -2.89 18.13 15.83
N LYS A 5 -2.74 18.32 14.51
CA LYS A 5 -3.57 19.22 13.72
C LYS A 5 -4.33 18.37 12.71
N CYS A 6 -5.62 18.61 12.57
CA CYS A 6 -6.46 17.93 11.58
C CYS A 6 -7.18 18.98 10.74
N GLY A 7 -7.26 18.75 9.43
CA GLY A 7 -8.08 19.56 8.53
C GLY A 7 -9.56 19.32 8.78
N ILE A 8 -10.38 20.28 8.40
CA ILE A 8 -11.83 20.12 8.39
C ILE A 8 -12.22 19.67 6.96
N PHE A 9 -12.84 18.49 6.88
CA PHE A 9 -13.32 17.92 5.63
C PHE A 9 -14.85 17.97 5.60
N THR A 10 -15.43 18.23 4.44
CA THR A 10 -16.88 18.22 4.26
C THR A 10 -17.42 16.80 4.09
N ASP A 11 -16.59 15.93 3.52
CA ASP A 11 -16.97 14.55 3.20
C ASP A 11 -15.86 13.58 3.67
N LEU A 12 -16.28 12.52 4.32
CA LEU A 12 -15.42 11.39 4.69
C LEU A 12 -15.91 10.15 3.97
N MET A 13 -15.08 9.60 3.09
CA MET A 13 -15.38 8.42 2.30
C MET A 13 -14.44 7.30 2.73
N ILE A 14 -14.97 6.15 3.09
CA ILE A 14 -14.23 5.05 3.69
C ILE A 14 -14.52 3.76 2.94
N ASP A 15 -13.47 3.03 2.58
CA ASP A 15 -13.49 1.67 2.08
C ASP A 15 -12.41 0.87 2.82
N ILE A 16 -12.74 0.46 4.03
CA ILE A 16 -11.86 -0.25 4.96
C ILE A 16 -12.60 -1.47 5.47
N GLY A 17 -12.01 -2.61 5.30
CA GLY A 17 -12.50 -3.86 5.84
C GLY A 17 -12.55 -4.98 4.81
N ASP A 18 -12.12 -6.14 5.24
CA ASP A 18 -12.37 -7.41 4.58
C ASP A 18 -13.85 -7.75 4.78
N GLU A 19 -14.68 -7.45 3.81
CA GLU A 19 -15.92 -8.22 3.66
C GLU A 19 -15.53 -9.63 3.18
N GLN A 20 -14.86 -10.40 4.03
CA GLN A 20 -14.66 -11.84 3.86
C GLN A 20 -16.01 -12.56 4.04
N SER A 21 -16.92 -12.32 3.14
CA SER A 21 -18.02 -13.23 2.94
C SER A 21 -17.48 -14.43 2.16
N ILE A 22 -17.43 -15.57 2.81
CA ILE A 22 -16.97 -16.88 2.33
C ILE A 22 -17.61 -17.29 0.99
N GLU A 23 -18.55 -16.55 0.45
CA GLU A 23 -19.40 -16.97 -0.67
C GLU A 23 -19.01 -16.46 -2.06
N ASN A 24 -18.20 -15.41 -2.22
CA ASN A 24 -17.78 -14.99 -3.57
C ASN A 24 -16.67 -13.91 -3.57
N ASP A 25 -15.44 -14.27 -3.91
CA ASP A 25 -14.33 -13.32 -4.16
C ASP A 25 -14.70 -12.26 -5.22
N LEU A 26 -15.48 -12.66 -6.22
CA LEU A 26 -15.97 -11.75 -7.26
C LEU A 26 -16.97 -10.71 -6.71
N SER A 27 -17.73 -11.05 -5.65
CA SER A 27 -18.64 -10.09 -5.00
C SER A 27 -17.87 -9.03 -4.22
N THR A 28 -16.80 -9.41 -3.53
CA THR A 28 -15.95 -8.50 -2.76
C THR A 28 -15.26 -7.47 -3.68
N TYR A 29 -14.60 -7.93 -4.74
CA TYR A 29 -13.98 -7.03 -5.72
C TYR A 29 -14.98 -6.09 -6.39
N SER A 30 -16.15 -6.61 -6.77
CA SER A 30 -17.22 -5.80 -7.37
C SER A 30 -17.75 -4.73 -6.41
N SER A 31 -17.87 -5.05 -5.11
CA SER A 31 -18.28 -4.12 -4.07
C SER A 31 -17.27 -3.00 -3.89
N HIS A 32 -15.96 -3.32 -3.83
CA HIS A 32 -14.90 -2.33 -3.80
C HIS A 32 -14.93 -1.41 -5.03
N LEU A 33 -15.07 -1.97 -6.23
CA LEU A 33 -15.19 -1.17 -7.46
C LEU A 33 -16.42 -0.27 -7.45
N TYR A 34 -17.54 -0.75 -6.93
CA TYR A 34 -18.75 0.05 -6.79
C TYR A 34 -18.55 1.23 -5.83
N ASN A 35 -17.88 0.99 -4.70
CA ASN A 35 -17.50 2.03 -3.74
C ASN A 35 -16.55 3.04 -4.40
N MET A 36 -15.50 2.60 -5.10
CA MET A 36 -14.59 3.46 -5.84
C MET A 36 -15.31 4.32 -6.88
N LYS A 37 -16.25 3.74 -7.62
CA LYS A 37 -17.10 4.48 -8.58
C LYS A 37 -17.85 5.62 -7.90
N ASN A 38 -18.45 5.36 -6.73
CA ASN A 38 -19.21 6.37 -5.98
C ASN A 38 -18.28 7.44 -5.40
N MET A 39 -17.14 7.05 -4.83
CA MET A 39 -16.13 7.97 -4.32
C MET A 39 -15.58 8.87 -5.43
N MET A 40 -15.25 8.33 -6.61
CA MET A 40 -14.78 9.11 -7.75
C MET A 40 -15.81 10.12 -8.23
N ARG A 41 -17.11 9.83 -8.11
CA ARG A 41 -18.17 10.79 -8.49
C ARG A 41 -18.28 11.94 -7.51
N GLN A 42 -18.13 11.69 -6.22
CA GLN A 42 -18.39 12.65 -5.14
C GLN A 42 -17.12 13.41 -4.72
N ALA A 43 -15.94 12.84 -4.92
CA ALA A 43 -14.66 13.40 -4.49
C ALA A 43 -14.45 14.83 -5.00
N CYS A 44 -14.01 15.69 -4.10
CA CYS A 44 -13.68 17.09 -4.32
C CYS A 44 -12.51 17.52 -3.40
N PRO A 45 -11.95 18.73 -3.52
CA PRO A 45 -10.80 19.17 -2.73
C PRO A 45 -11.01 19.20 -1.21
N THR A 46 -12.24 19.16 -0.75
CA THR A 46 -12.60 19.13 0.68
C THR A 46 -12.99 17.73 1.17
N SER A 47 -12.84 16.70 0.34
CA SER A 47 -13.10 15.30 0.71
C SER A 47 -11.85 14.64 1.28
N LEU A 48 -12.03 13.79 2.29
CA LEU A 48 -11.04 12.84 2.79
C LEU A 48 -11.46 11.41 2.41
N ILE A 49 -10.58 10.71 1.73
CA ILE A 49 -10.78 9.34 1.24
C ILE A 49 -9.83 8.40 2.00
N LEU A 50 -10.37 7.36 2.58
CA LEU A 50 -9.63 6.32 3.29
C LEU A 50 -9.90 4.97 2.63
N ILE A 51 -8.87 4.35 2.05
CA ILE A 51 -9.00 3.06 1.35
C ILE A 51 -7.94 2.11 1.86
N ASP A 52 -8.38 0.92 2.24
CA ASP A 52 -7.48 -0.17 2.59
C ASP A 52 -7.35 -1.15 1.42
N GLU A 53 -6.11 -1.57 1.12
CA GLU A 53 -5.76 -2.55 0.09
C GLU A 53 -6.33 -2.24 -1.32
N LEU A 54 -6.16 -1.01 -1.80
CA LEU A 54 -6.67 -0.60 -3.12
C LEU A 54 -6.25 -1.56 -4.23
N GLY A 55 -7.24 -2.13 -4.92
CA GLY A 55 -7.09 -2.96 -6.12
C GLY A 55 -6.96 -4.46 -5.85
N THR A 56 -7.02 -4.93 -4.60
CA THR A 56 -6.97 -6.36 -4.26
C THR A 56 -8.24 -7.11 -4.68
N GLY A 57 -8.20 -8.43 -4.66
CA GLY A 57 -9.36 -9.29 -4.99
C GLY A 57 -9.54 -9.63 -6.46
N THR A 58 -8.54 -9.37 -7.32
CA THR A 58 -8.54 -9.75 -8.73
C THR A 58 -7.13 -10.13 -9.22
N GLU A 59 -6.99 -10.42 -10.50
CA GLU A 59 -5.68 -10.67 -11.12
C GLU A 59 -4.75 -9.45 -10.92
N PRO A 60 -3.51 -9.65 -10.42
CA PRO A 60 -2.65 -8.57 -9.95
C PRO A 60 -2.31 -7.49 -10.99
N GLN A 61 -2.09 -7.83 -12.25
CA GLN A 61 -1.76 -6.86 -13.29
C GLN A 61 -2.96 -5.94 -13.59
N ILE A 62 -4.14 -6.54 -13.71
CA ILE A 62 -5.38 -5.78 -13.99
C ILE A 62 -5.76 -4.96 -12.76
N GLY A 63 -5.71 -5.57 -11.58
CA GLY A 63 -5.99 -4.89 -10.32
C GLY A 63 -5.11 -3.67 -10.08
N SER A 64 -3.80 -3.81 -10.30
CA SER A 64 -2.84 -2.72 -10.14
C SER A 64 -3.06 -1.57 -11.14
N ALA A 65 -3.37 -1.89 -12.40
CA ALA A 65 -3.65 -0.88 -13.42
C ALA A 65 -4.95 -0.10 -13.14
N ILE A 66 -5.99 -0.79 -12.69
CA ILE A 66 -7.25 -0.16 -12.29
C ILE A 66 -7.02 0.71 -11.05
N ALA A 67 -6.30 0.21 -10.05
CA ALA A 67 -5.97 0.95 -8.83
C ALA A 67 -5.20 2.25 -9.12
N GLU A 68 -4.20 2.20 -10.00
CA GLU A 68 -3.46 3.40 -10.43
C GLU A 68 -4.36 4.40 -11.16
N SER A 69 -5.25 3.92 -12.02
CA SER A 69 -6.20 4.77 -12.72
C SER A 69 -7.17 5.45 -11.76
N ILE A 70 -7.65 4.76 -10.73
CA ILE A 70 -8.51 5.31 -9.67
C ILE A 70 -7.74 6.35 -8.85
N LEU A 71 -6.52 6.05 -8.42
CA LEU A 71 -5.65 6.98 -7.69
C LEU A 71 -5.43 8.27 -8.49
N ASN A 72 -5.18 8.16 -9.79
CA ASN A 72 -5.02 9.31 -10.67
C ASN A 72 -6.30 10.16 -10.77
N GLN A 73 -7.48 9.55 -10.71
CA GLN A 73 -8.75 10.31 -10.67
C GLN A 73 -8.90 11.11 -9.36
N PHE A 74 -8.57 10.51 -8.21
CA PHE A 74 -8.58 11.23 -6.94
C PHE A 74 -7.57 12.38 -6.91
N TYR A 75 -6.37 12.14 -7.42
CA TYR A 75 -5.33 13.16 -7.57
C TYR A 75 -5.82 14.36 -8.41
N ARG A 76 -6.36 14.09 -9.60
CA ARG A 76 -6.89 15.14 -10.49
C ARG A 76 -8.04 15.95 -9.89
N LYS A 77 -8.81 15.36 -8.99
CA LYS A 77 -9.87 16.04 -8.26
C LYS A 77 -9.38 16.84 -7.05
N GLY A 78 -8.11 16.74 -6.71
CA GLY A 78 -7.52 17.39 -5.56
C GLY A 78 -8.03 16.87 -4.21
N ALA A 79 -8.62 15.68 -4.18
CA ALA A 79 -9.10 15.06 -2.95
C ALA A 79 -7.94 14.64 -2.05
N TRP A 80 -8.14 14.74 -0.75
CA TRP A 80 -7.21 14.18 0.23
C TRP A 80 -7.45 12.68 0.37
N ALA A 81 -6.38 11.90 0.35
CA ALA A 81 -6.51 10.44 0.44
C ALA A 81 -5.41 9.82 1.31
N VAL A 82 -5.79 8.79 2.06
CA VAL A 82 -4.86 7.84 2.69
C VAL A 82 -5.22 6.45 2.16
N ILE A 83 -4.28 5.83 1.47
CA ILE A 83 -4.52 4.58 0.74
C ILE A 83 -3.43 3.59 1.09
N THR A 84 -3.79 2.39 1.50
CA THR A 84 -2.85 1.28 1.61
C THR A 84 -2.87 0.42 0.35
N THR A 85 -1.73 -0.15 0.00
CA THR A 85 -1.61 -1.03 -1.17
C THR A 85 -0.34 -1.88 -1.09
N HIS A 86 -0.38 -3.03 -1.75
CA HIS A 86 0.78 -3.89 -1.98
C HIS A 86 1.41 -3.70 -3.38
N TYR A 87 0.77 -2.94 -4.26
CA TYR A 87 1.20 -2.78 -5.65
C TYR A 87 2.37 -1.81 -5.81
N GLN A 88 3.41 -2.26 -6.53
CA GLN A 88 4.64 -1.49 -6.76
C GLN A 88 4.41 -0.24 -7.63
N ASN A 89 3.56 -0.33 -8.66
CA ASN A 89 3.25 0.79 -9.54
C ASN A 89 2.65 1.97 -8.76
N LEU A 90 1.83 1.71 -7.73
CA LEU A 90 1.29 2.76 -6.89
C LEU A 90 2.36 3.43 -6.01
N LYS A 91 3.39 2.70 -5.61
CA LYS A 91 4.55 3.29 -4.91
C LYS A 91 5.32 4.25 -5.81
N HIS A 92 5.47 3.92 -7.10
CA HIS A 92 6.11 4.79 -8.09
C HIS A 92 5.22 5.97 -8.51
N PHE A 93 3.92 5.92 -8.26
CA PHE A 93 3.02 7.03 -8.57
C PHE A 93 3.48 8.33 -7.88
N ALA A 94 3.97 8.25 -6.64
CA ALA A 94 4.48 9.40 -5.90
C ALA A 94 5.74 10.04 -6.52
N ASP A 95 6.52 9.28 -7.30
CA ASP A 95 7.73 9.79 -7.94
C ASP A 95 7.42 10.87 -9.01
N HIS A 96 6.21 10.81 -9.55
CA HIS A 96 5.75 11.70 -10.63
C HIS A 96 4.68 12.72 -10.17
N HIS A 97 4.27 12.68 -8.90
CA HIS A 97 3.20 13.52 -8.37
C HIS A 97 3.63 14.16 -7.04
N PRO A 98 4.08 15.44 -7.06
CA PRO A 98 4.70 16.10 -5.89
C PRO A 98 3.80 16.18 -4.64
N GLU A 99 2.48 16.18 -4.82
CA GLU A 99 1.51 16.23 -3.73
C GLU A 99 1.20 14.86 -3.14
N VAL A 100 1.79 13.79 -3.70
CA VAL A 100 1.62 12.42 -3.22
C VAL A 100 2.88 11.99 -2.50
N ALA A 101 2.72 11.48 -1.29
CA ALA A 101 3.84 10.97 -0.49
C ALA A 101 3.66 9.49 -0.19
N ASN A 102 4.73 8.73 -0.39
CA ASN A 102 4.79 7.37 0.12
C ASN A 102 4.91 7.36 1.65
N GLY A 103 4.28 6.39 2.28
CA GLY A 103 4.42 6.11 3.70
C GLY A 103 4.74 4.63 3.92
N ALA A 104 5.68 4.33 4.80
CA ALA A 104 6.04 2.97 5.16
C ALA A 104 5.92 2.75 6.65
N MET A 105 5.31 1.63 7.06
CA MET A 105 5.35 1.18 8.43
C MET A 105 6.74 0.59 8.73
N LEU A 106 7.35 1.06 9.81
CA LEU A 106 8.67 0.57 10.22
C LEU A 106 8.57 -0.83 10.82
N TYR A 107 9.57 -1.64 10.52
CA TYR A 107 9.66 -3.02 10.95
C TYR A 107 11.04 -3.31 11.56
N ASP A 108 11.07 -3.93 12.73
CA ASP A 108 12.30 -4.40 13.35
C ASP A 108 12.67 -5.77 12.78
N ARG A 109 13.77 -5.82 12.03
CA ARG A 109 14.21 -7.04 11.36
C ARG A 109 14.87 -8.05 12.33
N HIS A 110 15.50 -7.57 13.39
CA HIS A 110 16.14 -8.44 14.36
C HIS A 110 15.08 -9.17 15.19
N GLU A 111 14.14 -8.40 15.72
CA GLU A 111 13.03 -8.93 16.50
C GLU A 111 11.88 -9.45 15.62
N MET A 112 11.94 -9.18 14.30
CA MET A 112 10.88 -9.53 13.34
C MET A 112 9.48 -9.09 13.81
N ARG A 113 9.36 -7.83 14.20
CA ARG A 113 8.10 -7.25 14.70
C ARG A 113 7.82 -5.87 14.10
N ALA A 114 6.53 -5.55 13.98
CA ALA A 114 6.09 -4.22 13.60
C ALA A 114 6.44 -3.21 14.73
N LEU A 115 6.95 -2.03 14.33
CA LEU A 115 7.25 -0.95 15.26
C LEU A 115 6.06 0.00 15.45
N PHE A 116 5.00 -0.14 14.65
CA PHE A 116 3.83 0.75 14.66
C PHE A 116 4.19 2.23 14.49
N GLN A 117 5.24 2.49 13.73
CA GLN A 117 5.72 3.83 13.40
C GLN A 117 5.66 4.02 11.89
N LEU A 118 5.08 5.14 11.47
CA LEU A 118 4.97 5.53 10.06
C LEU A 118 6.14 6.43 9.68
N ALA A 119 6.86 6.06 8.63
CA ALA A 119 7.88 6.90 7.98
C ALA A 119 7.30 7.47 6.68
N ILE A 120 7.24 8.79 6.57
CA ILE A 120 6.74 9.49 5.39
C ILE A 120 7.89 9.78 4.41
N GLY A 121 7.59 9.80 3.11
CA GLY A 121 8.51 10.12 2.02
C GLY A 121 9.33 8.93 1.52
N ARG A 122 8.93 7.70 1.90
CA ARG A 122 9.61 6.47 1.48
C ARG A 122 8.61 5.36 1.17
N PRO A 123 8.80 4.62 0.09
CA PRO A 123 8.03 3.42 -0.16
C PRO A 123 8.40 2.33 0.85
N GLY A 124 7.42 1.53 1.24
CA GLY A 124 7.63 0.34 2.04
C GLY A 124 8.23 -0.79 1.22
N SER A 125 9.06 -1.62 1.86
CA SER A 125 9.57 -2.87 1.31
C SER A 125 8.75 -4.07 1.76
N SER A 126 8.91 -5.19 1.06
CA SER A 126 8.30 -6.46 1.44
C SER A 126 9.26 -7.26 2.33
N PHE A 127 8.77 -7.83 3.41
CA PHE A 127 9.54 -8.71 4.30
C PHE A 127 9.18 -10.19 4.11
N ALA A 128 8.60 -10.55 2.97
CA ALA A 128 8.06 -11.88 2.73
C ALA A 128 9.14 -12.98 2.85
N ILE A 129 10.32 -12.76 2.30
CA ILE A 129 11.44 -13.71 2.37
C ILE A 129 11.94 -13.87 3.81
N GLU A 130 12.11 -12.78 4.56
CA GLU A 130 12.52 -12.80 5.95
C GLU A 130 11.49 -13.51 6.85
N ILE A 131 10.22 -13.25 6.61
CA ILE A 131 9.12 -13.91 7.31
C ILE A 131 9.12 -15.41 6.99
N ALA A 132 9.30 -15.79 5.72
CA ALA A 132 9.36 -17.19 5.30
C ALA A 132 10.50 -17.96 6.03
N ARG A 133 11.68 -17.35 6.16
CA ARG A 133 12.79 -17.93 6.95
C ARG A 133 12.44 -18.06 8.42
N LYS A 134 11.83 -17.03 9.00
CA LYS A 134 11.47 -17.04 10.43
C LYS A 134 10.49 -18.15 10.78
N ILE A 135 9.50 -18.40 9.94
CA ILE A 135 8.53 -19.48 10.16
C ILE A 135 9.08 -20.87 9.82
N GLY A 136 10.33 -20.95 9.32
CA GLY A 136 11.01 -22.21 9.05
C GLY A 136 10.69 -22.84 7.70
N LEU A 137 10.36 -22.02 6.69
CA LEU A 137 10.22 -22.53 5.32
C LEU A 137 11.57 -23.12 4.87
N PRO A 138 11.60 -24.28 4.17
CA PRO A 138 12.85 -24.89 3.69
C PRO A 138 13.66 -23.92 2.83
N GLU A 139 14.98 -23.85 3.07
CA GLU A 139 15.85 -22.87 2.38
C GLU A 139 15.92 -23.08 0.86
N ASN A 140 15.77 -24.33 0.39
CA ASN A 140 15.68 -24.60 -1.03
C ASN A 140 14.45 -23.97 -1.70
N VAL A 141 13.30 -23.91 -1.00
CA VAL A 141 12.09 -23.23 -1.48
C VAL A 141 12.31 -21.73 -1.51
N ILE A 142 12.95 -21.18 -0.49
CA ILE A 142 13.27 -19.74 -0.41
C ILE A 142 14.26 -19.34 -1.50
N ALA A 143 15.28 -20.18 -1.75
CA ALA A 143 16.25 -19.94 -2.81
C ALA A 143 15.59 -19.95 -4.20
N GLU A 144 14.78 -20.94 -4.48
CA GLU A 144 14.03 -21.03 -5.73
C GLU A 144 13.08 -19.83 -5.93
N ALA A 145 12.33 -19.46 -4.91
CA ALA A 145 11.47 -18.27 -4.96
C ALA A 145 12.28 -16.98 -5.21
N SER A 146 13.46 -16.88 -4.62
CA SER A 146 14.35 -15.74 -4.82
C SER A 146 14.91 -15.68 -6.25
N GLU A 147 15.19 -16.81 -6.86
CA GLU A 147 15.61 -16.91 -8.27
C GLU A 147 14.46 -16.50 -9.22
N ILE A 148 13.23 -16.98 -8.96
CA ILE A 148 12.05 -16.66 -9.76
C ILE A 148 11.76 -15.15 -9.74
N VAL A 149 11.85 -14.51 -8.58
CA VAL A 149 11.63 -13.05 -8.42
C VAL A 149 12.74 -12.25 -9.08
N GLY A 150 13.95 -12.77 -9.12
CA GLY A 150 15.14 -12.12 -9.67
C GLY A 150 15.95 -11.33 -8.66
N SER A 151 17.26 -11.39 -8.81
CA SER A 151 18.23 -10.75 -7.89
C SER A 151 18.07 -9.23 -7.82
N ASP A 152 17.75 -8.59 -8.93
CA ASP A 152 17.63 -7.14 -9.02
C ASP A 152 16.44 -6.62 -8.21
N TYR A 153 15.32 -7.34 -8.22
CA TYR A 153 14.17 -7.01 -7.40
C TYR A 153 14.50 -7.12 -5.89
N ILE A 154 15.14 -8.21 -5.49
CA ILE A 154 15.51 -8.44 -4.09
C ILE A 154 16.55 -7.42 -3.60
N GLN A 155 17.52 -7.06 -4.46
CA GLN A 155 18.52 -6.02 -4.12
C GLN A 155 17.87 -4.64 -4.01
N SER A 156 16.97 -4.28 -4.92
CA SER A 156 16.22 -3.03 -4.87
C SER A 156 15.38 -2.94 -3.59
N ASP A 157 14.68 -4.00 -3.23
CA ASP A 157 13.89 -4.05 -2.00
C ASP A 157 14.78 -3.97 -0.74
N LYS A 158 15.93 -4.65 -0.71
CA LYS A 158 16.94 -4.52 0.36
C LYS A 158 17.51 -3.11 0.46
N TYR A 159 17.82 -2.47 -0.68
CA TYR A 159 18.32 -1.09 -0.69
C TYR A 159 17.31 -0.11 -0.09
N LEU A 160 16.04 -0.24 -0.43
CA LEU A 160 14.97 0.54 0.19
C LEU A 160 14.88 0.30 1.70
N GLN A 161 15.13 -0.92 2.13
CA GLN A 161 15.16 -1.31 3.53
C GLN A 161 16.36 -0.68 4.27
N ASP A 162 17.56 -0.65 3.68
CA ASP A 162 18.77 -0.11 4.30
C ASP A 162 18.74 1.42 4.43
N ILE A 163 18.16 2.13 3.46
CA ILE A 163 17.94 3.58 3.56
C ILE A 163 17.08 3.96 4.76
N VAL A 164 16.16 3.10 5.19
CA VAL A 164 15.36 3.32 6.41
C VAL A 164 16.22 3.21 7.68
N ARG A 165 17.30 2.43 7.64
CA ARG A 165 18.20 2.20 8.77
C ARG A 165 19.16 3.36 9.03
N ASP A 166 19.73 3.97 7.97
CA ASP A 166 20.83 4.94 8.09
C ASP A 166 20.43 6.33 8.61
N LYS A 167 19.14 6.62 8.77
CA LYS A 167 18.67 7.90 9.35
C LYS A 167 18.28 7.84 10.83
N ARG A 168 18.73 6.86 11.59
CA ARG A 168 18.56 6.80 13.05
C ARG A 168 19.68 7.48 13.85
N TYR A 169 20.56 8.27 13.18
CA TYR A 169 21.61 9.06 13.84
C TYR A 169 21.43 10.54 13.54
#